data_15fffe98384d9a2d62373973130f3cb8
#
_entry.id   15fffe98384d9a2d62373973130f3cb8
#
_cell.length_a   1.000
_cell.length_b   1.000
_cell.length_c   1.000
_cell.angle_alpha   90.00
_cell.angle_beta   90.00
_cell.angle_gamma   90.00
#
_symmetry.space_group_name_H-M   'P 1'
#
loop_
_entity.id
_entity.type
_entity.pdbx_description
1 polymer ?
#
loop_
_entity_poly.entity_id
_entity_poly.type
_entity_poly.pdbx_seq_one_letter_code
_entity_poly.pdbx_strand_id
1 'polypeptide(L)'
;MKLKDKKIELVAFNSIINENGYPATVETTIARVWAYFRQLSGSEYFSANAEQVREEVLFQINYREDVNTGCCVRYNGVLYDITRVDVFEGYRADLTLYCKRR
;
A
#
# COMPACT_ATOMS: atom_id res chain seq x y z
N MET A 1 -20.15 -3.63 -8.43
CA MET A 1 -19.17 -2.67 -8.89
C MET A 1 -18.39 -2.11 -7.72
N LYS A 2 -17.08 -2.12 -7.81
CA LYS A 2 -16.22 -1.60 -6.75
C LYS A 2 -16.03 -0.09 -6.91
N LEU A 3 -16.42 0.65 -5.89
CA LEU A 3 -16.32 2.11 -5.93
C LEU A 3 -15.01 2.57 -5.32
N LYS A 4 -14.25 3.34 -6.10
CA LYS A 4 -13.03 3.98 -5.62
C LYS A 4 -13.40 5.31 -4.98
N ASP A 5 -13.95 5.25 -3.79
CA ASP A 5 -14.49 6.43 -3.10
C ASP A 5 -13.68 6.83 -1.87
N LYS A 6 -12.55 6.17 -1.61
CA LYS A 6 -11.66 6.51 -0.50
C LYS A 6 -10.42 7.19 -1.01
N LYS A 7 -10.09 8.34 -0.44
CA LYS A 7 -8.89 9.08 -0.81
C LYS A 7 -7.72 8.58 0.00
N ILE A 8 -6.67 8.13 -0.68
CA ILE A 8 -5.46 7.64 -0.04
C ILE A 8 -4.24 8.38 -0.58
N GLU A 9 -3.16 8.33 0.19
CA GLU A 9 -1.86 8.82 -0.25
C GLU A 9 -0.92 7.65 -0.45
N LEU A 10 -0.22 7.67 -1.58
CA LEU A 10 0.86 6.71 -1.85
C LEU A 10 2.17 7.38 -1.41
N VAL A 11 2.91 6.71 -0.57
CA VAL A 11 4.07 7.29 0.11
C VAL A 11 5.29 6.41 -0.11
N ALA A 12 6.42 7.04 -0.42
CA ALA A 12 7.71 6.36 -0.48
C ALA A 12 8.61 6.89 0.62
N PHE A 13 9.49 6.02 1.13
CA PHE A 13 10.50 6.41 2.10
C PHE A 13 11.87 6.26 1.47
N ASN A 14 12.65 7.33 1.51
CA ASN A 14 14.00 7.37 0.96
C ASN A 14 15.00 7.66 2.06
N SER A 15 16.13 6.97 2.01
CA SER A 15 17.23 7.25 2.91
C SER A 15 18.14 8.31 2.29
N ILE A 16 18.46 9.34 3.07
CA ILE A 16 19.40 10.37 2.68
C ILE A 16 20.43 10.52 3.78
N ILE A 17 21.54 11.15 3.46
CA ILE A 17 22.54 11.56 4.46
C ILE A 17 22.28 13.02 4.76
N ASN A 18 22.00 13.32 6.04
CA ASN A 18 21.72 14.70 6.44
C ASN A 18 23.02 15.54 6.53
N GLU A 19 22.87 16.81 6.88
CA GLU A 19 24.00 17.76 6.94
C GLU A 19 25.09 17.30 7.89
N ASN A 20 24.75 16.55 8.91
CA ASN A 20 25.70 16.04 9.91
C ASN A 20 26.33 14.71 9.53
N GLY A 21 26.02 14.18 8.34
CA GLY A 21 26.54 12.91 7.87
C GLY A 21 25.82 11.69 8.39
N TYR A 22 24.68 11.85 9.06
CA TYR A 22 23.91 10.73 9.58
C TYR A 22 22.82 10.32 8.61
N PRO A 23 22.53 9.01 8.54
CA PRO A 23 21.40 8.55 7.71
C PRO A 23 20.08 9.09 8.26
N ALA A 24 19.23 9.52 7.37
CA ALA A 24 17.88 9.97 7.71
C ALA A 24 16.89 9.41 6.70
N THR A 25 15.68 9.14 7.15
CA THR A 25 14.61 8.67 6.28
C THR A 25 13.67 9.82 5.97
N VAL A 26 13.45 10.07 4.69
CA VAL A 26 12.57 11.12 4.22
C VAL A 26 11.33 10.50 3.61
N GLU A 27 10.16 10.96 4.05
CA GLU A 27 8.89 10.56 3.50
C GLU A 27 8.56 11.45 2.30
N THR A 28 8.18 10.83 1.20
CA THR A 28 7.78 11.53 -0.02
C THR A 28 6.41 11.01 -0.47
N THR A 29 5.45 11.92 -0.62
CA THR A 29 4.16 11.55 -1.18
C THR A 29 4.30 11.41 -2.68
N ILE A 30 4.07 10.21 -3.20
CA ILE A 30 4.12 9.92 -4.63
C ILE A 30 2.88 10.52 -5.31
N ALA A 31 1.71 10.24 -4.74
CA ALA A 31 0.44 10.66 -5.33
C ALA A 31 -0.68 10.54 -4.31
N ARG A 32 -1.77 11.28 -4.57
CA ARG A 32 -3.04 11.11 -3.87
C ARG A 32 -4.03 10.59 -4.87
N VAL A 33 -4.62 9.43 -4.58
CA VAL A 33 -5.49 8.74 -5.54
C VAL A 33 -6.74 8.25 -4.84
N TRP A 34 -7.78 8.01 -5.64
CA TRP A 34 -9.00 7.38 -5.15
C TRP A 34 -8.84 5.87 -5.16
N ALA A 35 -9.34 5.22 -4.13
CA ALA A 35 -9.21 3.79 -3.95
C ALA A 35 -10.50 3.15 -3.48
N TYR A 36 -10.69 1.90 -3.86
CA TYR A 36 -11.64 1.01 -3.21
C TYR A 36 -10.94 0.39 -2.01
N PHE A 37 -11.59 0.40 -0.87
CA PHE A 37 -11.04 -0.10 0.38
C PHE A 37 -11.87 -1.30 0.86
N ARG A 38 -11.18 -2.33 1.34
CA ARG A 38 -11.83 -3.47 1.95
C ARG A 38 -10.96 -4.04 3.07
N GLN A 39 -11.58 -4.35 4.19
CA GLN A 39 -10.92 -5.12 5.24
C GLN A 39 -10.98 -6.59 4.88
N LEU A 40 -9.90 -7.31 5.12
CA LEU A 40 -9.84 -8.73 4.86
C LEU A 40 -10.50 -9.47 6.02
N SER A 41 -11.30 -10.50 5.69
CA SER A 41 -11.99 -11.28 6.69
C SER A 41 -11.01 -12.21 7.42
N GLY A 42 -11.43 -12.75 8.56
CA GLY A 42 -10.63 -13.69 9.31
C GLY A 42 -10.24 -14.92 8.52
N SER A 43 -11.11 -15.41 7.65
CA SER A 43 -10.79 -16.58 6.83
C SER A 43 -9.70 -16.30 5.80
N GLU A 44 -9.73 -15.13 5.18
CA GLU A 44 -8.66 -14.72 4.27
C GLU A 44 -7.36 -14.49 5.04
N TYR A 45 -7.48 -13.95 6.24
CA TYR A 45 -6.37 -13.64 7.11
C TYR A 45 -5.61 -14.90 7.55
N PHE A 46 -6.34 -15.96 7.90
CA PHE A 46 -5.75 -17.18 8.41
C PHE A 46 -5.43 -18.22 7.35
N SER A 47 -5.84 -18.02 6.12
CA SER A 47 -5.49 -18.93 5.04
C SER A 47 -4.02 -18.86 4.68
N ALA A 48 -3.37 -17.73 4.94
CA ALA A 48 -1.93 -17.62 4.81
C ALA A 48 -1.25 -18.21 6.04
N ASN A 49 0.03 -18.58 5.91
CA ASN A 49 0.79 -19.07 7.03
C ASN A 49 0.87 -18.00 8.11
N ALA A 50 0.42 -18.33 9.31
CA ALA A 50 0.29 -17.38 10.41
C ALA A 50 1.61 -16.76 10.86
N GLU A 51 2.73 -17.39 10.57
CA GLU A 51 4.04 -16.88 10.93
C GLU A 51 4.57 -15.83 9.95
N GLN A 52 3.87 -15.64 8.83
CA GLN A 52 4.30 -14.72 7.80
C GLN A 52 3.48 -13.44 7.83
N VAL A 53 3.76 -12.58 6.88
CA VAL A 53 3.09 -11.31 6.74
C VAL A 53 1.57 -11.50 6.65
N ARG A 54 0.85 -10.82 7.53
CA ARG A 54 -0.62 -10.89 7.58
C ARG A 54 -1.19 -9.68 6.89
N GLU A 55 -1.86 -9.91 5.78
CA GLU A 55 -2.54 -8.86 5.05
C GLU A 55 -3.84 -8.53 5.79
N GLU A 56 -4.01 -7.28 6.20
CA GLU A 56 -5.15 -6.84 6.97
C GLU A 56 -6.21 -6.15 6.14
N VAL A 57 -5.78 -5.42 5.12
CA VAL A 57 -6.67 -4.62 4.28
C VAL A 57 -6.18 -4.67 2.84
N LEU A 58 -7.07 -4.30 1.93
CA LEU A 58 -6.66 -4.07 0.55
C LEU A 58 -7.19 -2.73 0.05
N PHE A 59 -6.43 -2.14 -0.85
CA PHE A 59 -6.82 -0.96 -1.59
C PHE A 59 -6.73 -1.28 -3.07
N GLN A 60 -7.73 -0.93 -3.84
CA GLN A 60 -7.69 -1.09 -5.28
C GLN A 60 -7.70 0.29 -5.92
N ILE A 61 -6.71 0.55 -6.76
CA ILE A 61 -6.53 1.84 -7.43
C ILE A 61 -6.41 1.63 -8.93
N ASN A 62 -6.44 2.71 -9.68
CA ASN A 62 -6.12 2.65 -11.10
C ASN A 62 -4.64 2.29 -11.27
N TYR A 63 -4.33 1.61 -12.36
CA TYR A 63 -2.98 1.14 -12.63
C TYR A 63 -1.96 2.28 -12.59
N ARG A 64 -0.84 2.02 -11.91
CA ARG A 64 0.31 2.93 -11.87
C ARG A 64 1.58 2.10 -11.90
N GLU A 65 2.61 2.62 -12.51
CA GLU A 65 3.92 1.94 -12.60
C GLU A 65 4.83 2.26 -11.42
N ASP A 66 4.53 3.32 -10.68
CA ASP A 66 5.41 3.85 -9.64
C ASP A 66 5.11 3.29 -8.24
N VAL A 67 4.24 2.30 -8.13
CA VAL A 67 3.85 1.70 -6.86
C VAL A 67 4.39 0.29 -6.76
N ASN A 68 5.05 -0.01 -5.64
CA ASN A 68 5.60 -1.34 -5.37
C ASN A 68 5.57 -1.62 -3.87
N THR A 69 6.11 -2.77 -3.48
CA THR A 69 6.11 -3.17 -2.06
C THR A 69 7.04 -2.33 -1.19
N GLY A 70 7.87 -1.49 -1.78
CA GLY A 70 8.66 -0.52 -1.01
C GLY A 70 7.90 0.74 -0.64
N CYS A 71 6.68 0.88 -1.13
CA CYS A 71 5.82 2.03 -0.84
C CYS A 71 4.86 1.72 0.29
N CYS A 72 4.22 2.77 0.80
CA CYS A 72 3.21 2.67 1.84
C CYS A 72 1.94 3.41 1.39
N VAL A 73 0.84 3.09 2.05
CA VAL A 73 -0.44 3.78 1.87
C VAL A 73 -0.78 4.50 3.16
N ARG A 74 -1.10 5.79 3.07
CA ARG A 74 -1.68 6.52 4.19
C ARG A 74 -3.16 6.71 3.94
N TYR A 75 -3.98 6.21 4.85
CA TYR A 75 -5.41 6.32 4.78
C TYR A 75 -5.95 6.69 6.15
N ASN A 76 -6.73 7.77 6.22
CA ASN A 76 -7.31 8.25 7.47
C ASN A 76 -6.28 8.49 8.58
N GLY A 77 -5.09 8.96 8.22
CA GLY A 77 -4.03 9.20 9.17
C GLY A 77 -3.28 7.95 9.61
N VAL A 78 -3.64 6.79 9.09
CA VAL A 78 -2.99 5.52 9.42
C VAL A 78 -2.10 5.09 8.26
N LEU A 79 -0.89 4.68 8.59
CA LEU A 79 0.09 4.24 7.60
C LEU A 79 0.05 2.71 7.50
N TYR A 80 -0.05 2.22 6.27
CA TYR A 80 -0.06 0.79 5.97
C TYR A 80 1.12 0.45 5.09
N ASP A 81 1.79 -0.66 5.39
CA ASP A 81 2.84 -1.20 4.52
C ASP A 81 2.19 -2.01 3.41
N ILE A 82 2.64 -1.80 2.18
CA ILE A 82 2.20 -2.61 1.04
C ILE A 82 2.99 -3.91 1.06
N THR A 83 2.30 -5.02 1.24
CA THR A 83 2.92 -6.33 1.31
C THR A 83 2.92 -7.06 -0.02
N ARG A 84 1.96 -6.73 -0.87
CA ARG A 84 1.84 -7.35 -2.18
C ARG A 84 1.09 -6.42 -3.12
N VAL A 85 1.55 -6.35 -4.36
CA VAL A 85 0.89 -5.62 -5.43
C VAL A 85 0.42 -6.64 -6.47
N ASP A 86 -0.85 -6.60 -6.81
CA ASP A 86 -1.44 -7.53 -7.75
C ASP A 86 -2.06 -6.78 -8.93
N VAL A 87 -1.63 -7.13 -10.14
CA VAL A 87 -2.20 -6.60 -11.37
C VAL A 87 -3.25 -7.60 -11.84
N PHE A 88 -4.51 -7.19 -11.80
CA PHE A 88 -5.63 -8.08 -12.11
C PHE A 88 -5.46 -8.69 -13.51
N GLU A 89 -5.31 -10.01 -13.56
CA GLU A 89 -5.16 -10.80 -14.79
C GLU A 89 -4.15 -10.24 -15.81
N GLY A 90 -3.16 -9.48 -15.33
CA GLY A 90 -2.17 -8.88 -16.21
C GLY A 90 -2.65 -7.65 -16.96
N TYR A 91 -3.89 -7.23 -16.76
CA TYR A 91 -4.41 -6.02 -17.40
C TYR A 91 -4.00 -4.77 -16.63
N ARG A 92 -3.62 -3.73 -17.35
CA ARG A 92 -3.23 -2.45 -16.77
C ARG A 92 -4.43 -1.56 -16.45
N ALA A 93 -5.46 -2.16 -15.87
CA ALA A 93 -6.68 -1.43 -15.49
C ALA A 93 -6.65 -1.03 -14.02
N ASP A 94 -6.40 -1.97 -13.14
CA ASP A 94 -6.41 -1.75 -11.70
C ASP A 94 -5.22 -2.44 -11.05
N LEU A 95 -4.77 -1.86 -9.93
CA LEU A 95 -3.83 -2.49 -9.01
C LEU A 95 -4.53 -2.78 -7.71
N THR A 96 -4.32 -3.97 -7.17
CA THR A 96 -4.74 -4.31 -5.82
C THR A 96 -3.53 -4.29 -4.91
N LEU A 97 -3.59 -3.46 -3.88
CA LEU A 97 -2.51 -3.30 -2.91
C LEU A 97 -2.94 -4.00 -1.63
N TYR A 98 -2.27 -5.10 -1.31
CA TYR A 98 -2.51 -5.81 -0.06
C TYR A 98 -1.61 -5.20 0.99
N CYS A 99 -2.20 -4.79 2.10
CA CYS A 99 -1.50 -3.98 3.09
C CYS A 99 -1.72 -4.51 4.50
N LYS A 100 -0.79 -4.15 5.38
CA LYS A 100 -0.95 -4.35 6.81
C LYS A 100 -0.62 -3.05 7.51
N ARG A 101 -1.23 -2.81 8.66
CA ARG A 101 -0.95 -1.63 9.46
C ARG A 101 0.50 -1.66 9.93
N ARG A 102 1.15 -0.55 9.78
CA ARG A 102 2.53 -0.38 10.19
C ARG A 102 2.68 -0.20 11.69
#